data_eb2a79a02a44b2a4dce4d64693971ef7
#
_entry.id   eb2a79a02a44b2a4dce4d64693971ef7
#
_cell.length_a   1.000
_cell.length_b   1.000
_cell.length_c   1.000
_cell.angle_alpha   90.00
_cell.angle_beta   90.00
_cell.angle_gamma   90.00
#
_symmetry.space_group_name_H-M   'P 1'
#
loop_
_entity.id
_entity.type
_entity.pdbx_description
1 polymer ?
#
loop_
_entity_poly.entity_id
_entity_poly.type
_entity_poly.pdbx_seq_one_letter_code
_entity_poly.pdbx_strand_id
1 'polypeptide(L)'
;QVGQRLILTKALGTGTLFAADMRLKAKGRWVQSALQNMIQSNREAARCLFEHDTSACTDVTGFGLLGHLVEMTKASAVNVELEIENLPYLDGVIETLAERIFSSLYPQNRHFQTGISNNASLMKHPLYPLLFDPQTAGGLLASVPNDKAQDCLKALHALGYEDACIIGRVISESSQISPITILS
;
A
#
# COMPACT_ATOMS: atom_id res chain seq x y z
N GLN A 1 -4.05 -16.58 -3.46
CA GLN A 1 -4.72 -17.48 -4.42
C GLN A 1 -5.37 -16.64 -5.51
N VAL A 2 -5.42 -17.19 -6.75
CA VAL A 2 -6.05 -16.50 -7.90
C VAL A 2 -7.50 -16.15 -7.61
N GLY A 3 -7.91 -14.94 -8.02
CA GLY A 3 -9.25 -14.41 -7.82
C GLY A 3 -9.47 -13.68 -6.49
N GLN A 4 -8.54 -13.77 -5.55
CA GLN A 4 -8.62 -13.04 -4.28
C GLN A 4 -8.42 -11.54 -4.46
N ARG A 5 -8.92 -10.74 -3.50
CA ARG A 5 -8.77 -9.29 -3.44
C ARG A 5 -7.61 -8.91 -2.54
N LEU A 6 -6.90 -7.86 -2.93
CA LEU A 6 -5.87 -7.23 -2.10
C LEU A 6 -6.49 -6.11 -1.27
N ILE A 7 -6.37 -6.20 0.05
CA ILE A 7 -6.84 -5.17 0.99
C ILE A 7 -5.61 -4.54 1.64
N LEU A 8 -5.59 -3.20 1.67
CA LEU A 8 -4.66 -2.40 2.46
C LEU A 8 -5.43 -1.78 3.63
N THR A 9 -4.95 -1.93 4.86
CA THR A 9 -5.75 -1.57 6.06
C THR A 9 -5.54 -0.16 6.57
N LYS A 10 -4.51 0.57 6.11
CA LYS A 10 -4.24 1.95 6.50
C LYS A 10 -3.73 2.77 5.32
N ALA A 11 -3.91 4.09 5.40
CA ALA A 11 -3.38 5.03 4.42
C ALA A 11 -1.84 5.04 4.35
N LEU A 12 -1.32 5.35 3.17
CA LEU A 12 0.11 5.50 2.89
C LEU A 12 0.56 6.96 3.01
N GLY A 13 1.88 7.17 3.12
CA GLY A 13 2.49 8.49 3.01
C GLY A 13 3.26 8.95 4.23
N THR A 14 3.44 8.11 5.25
CA THR A 14 4.20 8.50 6.45
C THR A 14 5.64 8.91 6.12
N GLY A 15 6.30 8.24 5.17
CA GLY A 15 7.67 8.55 4.79
C GLY A 15 7.83 9.93 4.17
N THR A 16 7.01 10.26 3.17
CA THR A 16 7.06 11.58 2.51
C THR A 16 6.64 12.70 3.45
N LEU A 17 5.63 12.51 4.31
CA LEU A 17 5.16 13.52 5.26
C LEU A 17 6.21 13.85 6.32
N PHE A 18 6.87 12.85 6.91
CA PHE A 18 7.98 13.11 7.83
C PHE A 18 9.20 13.71 7.14
N ALA A 19 9.48 13.33 5.89
CA ALA A 19 10.52 14.00 5.11
C ALA A 19 10.19 15.48 4.85
N ALA A 20 8.92 15.83 4.69
CA ALA A 20 8.47 17.22 4.57
C ALA A 20 8.56 17.97 5.91
N ASP A 21 8.21 17.32 7.02
CA ASP A 21 8.33 17.89 8.36
C ASP A 21 9.78 18.22 8.71
N MET A 22 10.72 17.29 8.48
CA MET A 22 12.15 17.53 8.67
C MET A 22 12.69 18.70 7.84
N ARG A 23 12.03 19.05 6.72
CA ARG A 23 12.37 20.18 5.86
C ARG A 23 11.56 21.43 6.16
N LEU A 24 10.78 21.45 7.24
CA LEU A 24 9.88 22.54 7.65
C LEU A 24 8.83 22.90 6.57
N LYS A 25 8.38 21.91 5.81
CA LYS A 25 7.40 22.06 4.72
C LYS A 25 6.05 21.38 4.99
N ALA A 26 5.95 20.55 6.02
CA ALA A 26 4.70 19.91 6.41
C ALA A 26 3.81 20.88 7.19
N LYS A 27 2.50 20.81 6.94
CA LYS A 27 1.51 21.42 7.81
C LYS A 27 1.35 20.56 9.07
N GLY A 28 1.22 21.18 10.24
CA GLY A 28 1.09 20.43 11.52
C GLY A 28 -0.03 19.39 11.51
N ARG A 29 -1.16 19.67 10.86
CA ARG A 29 -2.27 18.70 10.71
C ARG A 29 -1.88 17.43 9.94
N TRP A 30 -0.99 17.53 8.94
CA TRP A 30 -0.50 16.38 8.17
C TRP A 30 0.35 15.45 9.04
N VAL A 31 1.24 16.05 9.85
CA VAL A 31 2.07 15.32 10.81
C VAL A 31 1.20 14.66 11.88
N GLN A 32 0.19 15.37 12.39
CA GLN A 32 -0.75 14.83 13.36
C GLN A 32 -1.52 13.62 12.79
N SER A 33 -2.02 13.72 11.56
CA SER A 33 -2.70 12.60 10.86
C SER A 33 -1.77 11.42 10.69
N ALA A 34 -0.52 11.65 10.27
CA ALA A 34 0.48 10.59 10.15
C ALA A 34 0.76 9.90 11.49
N LEU A 35 0.90 10.66 12.58
CA LEU A 35 1.08 10.10 13.93
C LEU A 35 -0.13 9.27 14.36
N GLN A 36 -1.36 9.74 14.12
CA GLN A 36 -2.57 8.98 14.43
C GLN A 36 -2.64 7.67 13.66
N ASN A 37 -2.32 7.70 12.37
CA ASN A 37 -2.23 6.49 11.54
C ASN A 37 -1.18 5.50 12.08
N MET A 38 -0.03 5.99 12.56
CA MET A 38 1.05 5.16 13.11
C MET A 38 0.69 4.51 14.45
N ILE A 39 0.03 5.23 15.37
CA ILE A 39 -0.34 4.70 16.68
C ILE A 39 -1.52 3.74 16.63
N GLN A 40 -2.29 3.73 15.56
CA GLN A 40 -3.34 2.75 15.34
C GLN A 40 -2.70 1.35 15.24
N SER A 41 -3.03 0.48 16.20
CA SER A 41 -2.48 -0.88 16.25
C SER A 41 -2.98 -1.71 15.07
N ASN A 42 -2.15 -2.60 14.51
CA ASN A 42 -2.59 -3.58 13.51
C ASN A 42 -3.28 -4.81 14.11
N ARG A 43 -3.41 -4.90 15.44
CA ARG A 43 -3.90 -6.09 16.14
C ARG A 43 -5.31 -6.50 15.71
N GLU A 44 -6.26 -5.56 15.77
CA GLU A 44 -7.65 -5.85 15.45
C GLU A 44 -7.84 -6.06 13.94
N ALA A 45 -7.06 -5.36 13.08
CA ALA A 45 -7.04 -5.63 11.66
C ALA A 45 -6.55 -7.05 11.35
N ALA A 46 -5.47 -7.49 11.99
CA ALA A 46 -4.95 -8.85 11.81
C ALA A 46 -5.98 -9.92 12.20
N ARG A 47 -6.70 -9.71 13.32
CA ARG A 47 -7.76 -10.62 13.74
C ARG A 47 -8.92 -10.64 12.74
N CYS A 48 -9.38 -9.48 12.31
CA CYS A 48 -10.45 -9.36 11.31
C CYS A 48 -10.07 -10.05 10.01
N LEU A 49 -8.86 -9.82 9.50
CA LEU A 49 -8.35 -10.47 8.29
C LEU A 49 -8.31 -12.00 8.44
N PHE A 50 -7.85 -12.50 9.59
CA PHE A 50 -7.83 -13.94 9.89
C PHE A 50 -9.26 -14.54 9.90
N GLU A 51 -10.22 -13.88 10.53
CA GLU A 51 -11.64 -14.30 10.56
C GLU A 51 -12.29 -14.32 9.17
N HIS A 52 -11.71 -13.63 8.18
CA HIS A 52 -12.15 -13.60 6.78
C HIS A 52 -11.27 -14.47 5.85
N ASP A 53 -10.60 -15.48 6.38
CA ASP A 53 -9.82 -16.48 5.63
C ASP A 53 -8.71 -15.87 4.77
N THR A 54 -8.02 -14.86 5.27
CA THR A 54 -6.82 -14.30 4.61
C THR A 54 -5.80 -15.41 4.33
N SER A 55 -5.34 -15.50 3.09
CA SER A 55 -4.39 -16.54 2.65
C SER A 55 -2.93 -16.06 2.64
N ALA A 56 -2.70 -14.75 2.59
CA ALA A 56 -1.39 -14.11 2.65
C ALA A 56 -1.53 -12.73 3.27
N CYS A 57 -0.60 -12.36 4.13
CA CYS A 57 -0.59 -11.07 4.82
C CYS A 57 0.83 -10.65 5.15
N THR A 58 1.12 -9.36 5.02
CA THR A 58 2.35 -8.71 5.50
C THR A 58 2.03 -7.32 6.03
N ASP A 59 2.86 -6.78 6.91
CA ASP A 59 2.85 -5.36 7.23
C ASP A 59 3.59 -4.55 6.17
N VAL A 60 3.12 -3.34 5.90
CA VAL A 60 3.76 -2.42 4.94
C VAL A 60 4.67 -1.49 5.72
N THR A 61 5.99 -1.67 5.54
CA THR A 61 7.02 -0.94 6.28
C THR A 61 8.08 -0.31 5.36
N GLY A 62 9.35 -0.48 5.65
CA GLY A 62 10.47 0.22 5.03
C GLY A 62 10.62 0.04 3.52
N PHE A 63 10.15 -1.07 2.94
CA PHE A 63 10.21 -1.31 1.48
C PHE A 63 9.08 -0.64 0.70
N GLY A 64 8.13 0.00 1.39
CA GLY A 64 6.94 0.59 0.78
C GLY A 64 5.96 -0.47 0.28
N LEU A 65 4.81 -0.01 -0.22
CA LEU A 65 3.76 -0.92 -0.70
C LEU A 65 4.28 -1.89 -1.77
N LEU A 66 5.00 -1.35 -2.75
CA LEU A 66 5.44 -2.15 -3.90
C LEU A 66 6.46 -3.22 -3.50
N GLY A 67 7.41 -2.90 -2.61
CA GLY A 67 8.40 -3.87 -2.16
C GLY A 67 7.76 -5.07 -1.49
N HIS A 68 6.85 -4.83 -0.55
CA HIS A 68 6.13 -5.90 0.14
C HIS A 68 5.21 -6.69 -0.80
N LEU A 69 4.55 -6.03 -1.77
CA LEU A 69 3.72 -6.71 -2.76
C LEU A 69 4.56 -7.62 -3.69
N VAL A 70 5.76 -7.17 -4.10
CA VAL A 70 6.70 -8.01 -4.88
C VAL A 70 7.12 -9.25 -4.08
N GLU A 71 7.40 -9.11 -2.79
CA GLU A 71 7.74 -10.24 -1.93
C GLU A 71 6.58 -11.24 -1.80
N MET A 72 5.36 -10.73 -1.56
CA MET A 72 4.15 -11.57 -1.46
C MET A 72 3.86 -12.33 -2.75
N THR A 73 3.95 -11.68 -3.91
CA THR A 73 3.69 -12.30 -5.21
C THR A 73 4.70 -13.39 -5.54
N LYS A 74 5.99 -13.14 -5.28
CA LYS A 74 7.05 -14.12 -5.48
C LYS A 74 6.90 -15.34 -4.56
N ALA A 75 6.61 -15.11 -3.28
CA ALA A 75 6.42 -16.19 -2.31
C ALA A 75 5.19 -17.06 -2.61
N SER A 76 4.19 -16.49 -3.31
CA SER A 76 2.92 -17.15 -3.63
C SER A 76 2.85 -17.70 -5.06
N ALA A 77 3.87 -17.44 -5.91
CA ALA A 77 3.89 -17.78 -7.34
C ALA A 77 2.61 -17.33 -8.06
N VAL A 78 2.27 -16.04 -7.94
CA VAL A 78 1.08 -15.42 -8.54
C VAL A 78 1.43 -14.05 -9.10
N ASN A 79 0.59 -13.54 -9.99
CA ASN A 79 0.61 -12.15 -10.43
C ASN A 79 -0.53 -11.37 -9.79
N VAL A 80 -0.45 -10.05 -9.82
CA VAL A 80 -1.47 -9.16 -9.29
C VAL A 80 -1.76 -7.99 -10.24
N GLU A 81 -2.98 -7.51 -10.20
CA GLU A 81 -3.39 -6.21 -10.71
C GLU A 81 -3.63 -5.27 -9.53
N LEU A 82 -2.96 -4.12 -9.54
CA LEU A 82 -3.05 -3.08 -8.53
C LEU A 82 -3.74 -1.85 -9.14
N GLU A 83 -4.80 -1.37 -8.52
CA GLU A 83 -5.57 -0.19 -8.92
C GLU A 83 -4.97 1.05 -8.22
N ILE A 84 -4.18 1.85 -8.95
CA ILE A 84 -3.42 2.97 -8.36
C ILE A 84 -4.31 4.07 -7.81
N GLU A 85 -5.46 4.31 -8.44
CA GLU A 85 -6.44 5.33 -7.99
C GLU A 85 -7.14 4.93 -6.68
N ASN A 86 -7.14 3.64 -6.33
CA ASN A 86 -7.73 3.15 -5.10
C ASN A 86 -6.77 3.15 -3.90
N LEU A 87 -5.54 3.61 -4.08
CA LEU A 87 -4.58 3.67 -2.98
C LEU A 87 -5.01 4.72 -1.96
N PRO A 88 -5.25 4.35 -0.69
CA PRO A 88 -5.54 5.31 0.36
C PRO A 88 -4.24 6.05 0.76
N TYR A 89 -4.31 7.36 0.91
CA TYR A 89 -3.18 8.19 1.30
C TYR A 89 -3.57 9.30 2.26
N LEU A 90 -2.60 9.69 3.09
CA LEU A 90 -2.78 10.72 4.10
C LEU A 90 -2.85 12.13 3.48
N ASP A 91 -3.53 13.04 4.16
CA ASP A 91 -3.56 14.47 3.80
C ASP A 91 -2.14 15.02 3.64
N GLY A 92 -1.91 15.77 2.55
CA GLY A 92 -0.62 16.40 2.24
C GLY A 92 0.35 15.54 1.43
N VAL A 93 0.03 14.27 1.20
CA VAL A 93 0.87 13.36 0.40
C VAL A 93 1.01 13.86 -1.03
N ILE A 94 -0.07 14.24 -1.69
CA ILE A 94 -0.04 14.72 -3.08
C ILE A 94 0.83 15.98 -3.19
N GLU A 95 0.67 16.92 -2.26
CA GLU A 95 1.44 18.17 -2.24
C GLU A 95 2.94 17.90 -2.02
N THR A 96 3.28 17.00 -1.10
CA THR A 96 4.69 16.67 -0.82
C THR A 96 5.34 15.92 -1.97
N LEU A 97 4.62 15.00 -2.62
CA LEU A 97 5.11 14.29 -3.81
C LEU A 97 5.28 15.23 -5.01
N ALA A 98 4.36 16.19 -5.21
CA ALA A 98 4.45 17.22 -6.26
C ALA A 98 5.70 18.12 -6.07
N GLU A 99 6.07 18.42 -4.82
CA GLU A 99 7.30 19.14 -4.48
C GLU A 99 8.56 18.24 -4.52
N ARG A 100 8.42 16.98 -4.91
CA ARG A 100 9.51 15.97 -4.95
C ARG A 100 10.18 15.79 -3.58
N ILE A 101 9.39 15.83 -2.52
CA ILE A 101 9.86 15.54 -1.17
C ILE A 101 9.69 14.05 -0.93
N PHE A 102 10.81 13.36 -0.79
CA PHE A 102 10.85 11.91 -0.57
C PHE A 102 11.63 11.57 0.68
N SER A 103 11.29 10.46 1.31
CA SER A 103 12.05 9.84 2.38
C SER A 103 13.45 9.41 1.90
N SER A 104 14.40 9.31 2.82
CA SER A 104 15.77 8.86 2.54
C SER A 104 15.87 7.45 1.96
N LEU A 105 14.89 6.56 2.25
CA LEU A 105 14.85 5.20 1.69
C LEU A 105 14.19 5.12 0.31
N TYR A 106 13.48 6.16 -0.11
CA TYR A 106 12.79 6.17 -1.39
C TYR A 106 13.70 5.83 -2.60
N PRO A 107 14.92 6.39 -2.75
CA PRO A 107 15.79 6.06 -3.88
C PRO A 107 16.17 4.58 -3.93
N GLN A 108 16.36 3.96 -2.76
CA GLN A 108 16.66 2.53 -2.65
C GLN A 108 15.45 1.68 -3.03
N ASN A 109 14.26 2.05 -2.57
CA ASN A 109 13.02 1.31 -2.86
C ASN A 109 12.65 1.35 -4.35
N ARG A 110 13.13 2.33 -5.10
CA ARG A 110 12.86 2.42 -6.54
C ARG A 110 13.32 1.21 -7.35
N HIS A 111 14.23 0.39 -6.85
CA HIS A 111 14.63 -0.84 -7.55
C HIS A 111 13.45 -1.83 -7.71
N PHE A 112 12.44 -1.79 -6.82
CA PHE A 112 11.24 -2.62 -6.94
C PHE A 112 10.38 -2.31 -8.17
N GLN A 113 10.62 -1.18 -8.87
CA GLN A 113 9.95 -0.87 -10.14
C GLN A 113 10.10 -1.97 -11.20
N THR A 114 11.14 -2.79 -11.11
CA THR A 114 11.34 -3.96 -11.98
C THR A 114 10.25 -5.02 -11.81
N GLY A 115 9.51 -4.99 -10.71
CA GLY A 115 8.34 -5.84 -10.47
C GLY A 115 7.08 -5.40 -11.22
N ILE A 116 7.06 -4.21 -11.84
CA ILE A 116 5.91 -3.65 -12.57
C ILE A 116 6.03 -3.96 -14.06
N SER A 117 5.03 -4.64 -14.64
CA SER A 117 5.02 -5.03 -16.05
C SER A 117 4.79 -3.86 -17.01
N ASN A 118 4.00 -2.85 -16.61
CA ASN A 118 3.63 -1.67 -17.41
C ASN A 118 4.22 -0.36 -16.88
N ASN A 119 5.42 -0.42 -16.29
CA ASN A 119 6.04 0.69 -15.56
C ASN A 119 6.15 2.00 -16.37
N ALA A 120 6.48 1.93 -17.66
CA ALA A 120 6.74 3.12 -18.47
C ALA A 120 5.52 4.07 -18.60
N SER A 121 4.30 3.53 -18.67
CA SER A 121 3.07 4.31 -18.78
C SER A 121 2.71 5.07 -17.50
N LEU A 122 3.21 4.59 -16.35
CA LEU A 122 2.81 5.03 -15.01
C LEU A 122 3.75 6.06 -14.39
N MET A 123 4.96 6.22 -14.93
CA MET A 123 5.98 7.11 -14.33
C MET A 123 5.55 8.58 -14.18
N LYS A 124 4.51 9.01 -14.92
CA LYS A 124 3.95 10.36 -14.85
C LYS A 124 2.74 10.45 -13.91
N HIS A 125 2.26 9.33 -13.39
CA HIS A 125 1.10 9.31 -12.50
C HIS A 125 1.45 9.98 -11.15
N PRO A 126 0.61 10.88 -10.59
CA PRO A 126 0.91 11.60 -9.34
C PRO A 126 1.18 10.68 -8.16
N LEU A 127 0.47 9.55 -8.07
CA LEU A 127 0.63 8.55 -7.00
C LEU A 127 1.76 7.54 -7.26
N TYR A 128 2.39 7.55 -8.45
CA TYR A 128 3.46 6.60 -8.75
C TYR A 128 4.59 6.60 -7.70
N PRO A 129 5.06 7.76 -7.21
CA PRO A 129 6.11 7.76 -6.18
C PRO A 129 5.66 7.14 -4.86
N LEU A 130 4.36 7.17 -4.53
CA LEU A 130 3.81 6.63 -3.29
C LEU A 130 4.02 5.12 -3.16
N LEU A 131 4.08 4.40 -4.30
CA LEU A 131 4.34 2.96 -4.33
C LEU A 131 5.65 2.57 -3.64
N PHE A 132 6.63 3.48 -3.64
CA PHE A 132 7.98 3.28 -3.12
C PHE A 132 8.21 3.98 -1.78
N ASP A 133 7.21 4.74 -1.29
CA ASP A 133 7.35 5.50 -0.04
C ASP A 133 7.43 4.54 1.16
N PRO A 134 8.53 4.56 1.93
CA PRO A 134 8.63 3.72 3.11
C PRO A 134 7.59 4.12 4.14
N GLN A 135 6.99 3.15 4.82
CA GLN A 135 6.02 3.40 5.86
C GLN A 135 6.59 3.13 7.24
N THR A 136 6.30 4.00 8.20
CA THR A 136 6.55 3.74 9.62
C THR A 136 5.24 3.31 10.27
N ALA A 137 5.24 2.13 10.88
CA ALA A 137 4.06 1.53 11.49
C ALA A 137 2.84 1.52 10.53
N GLY A 138 3.07 1.16 9.27
CA GLY A 138 2.04 1.11 8.24
C GLY A 138 1.00 0.03 8.49
N GLY A 139 0.03 -0.06 7.59
CA GLY A 139 -1.05 -1.03 7.65
C GLY A 139 -0.62 -2.44 7.23
N LEU A 140 -1.60 -3.34 7.21
CA LEU A 140 -1.46 -4.68 6.67
C LEU A 140 -1.89 -4.70 5.21
N LEU A 141 -1.11 -5.40 4.39
CA LEU A 141 -1.46 -5.78 3.02
C LEU A 141 -1.87 -7.25 3.04
N ALA A 142 -3.09 -7.56 2.66
CA ALA A 142 -3.65 -8.89 2.80
C ALA A 142 -4.37 -9.35 1.53
N SER A 143 -4.35 -10.67 1.29
CA SER A 143 -5.10 -11.34 0.22
C SER A 143 -6.27 -12.10 0.81
N VAL A 144 -7.50 -11.68 0.47
CA VAL A 144 -8.77 -12.17 1.04
C VAL A 144 -9.63 -12.78 -0.06
N PRO A 145 -10.37 -13.89 0.18
CA PRO A 145 -11.32 -14.46 -0.78
C PRO A 145 -12.29 -13.42 -1.32
N ASN A 146 -12.57 -13.46 -2.63
CA ASN A 146 -13.37 -12.42 -3.29
C ASN A 146 -14.78 -12.30 -2.70
N ASP A 147 -15.40 -13.41 -2.33
CA ASP A 147 -16.73 -13.48 -1.72
C ASP A 147 -16.78 -12.91 -0.30
N LYS A 148 -15.63 -12.84 0.41
CA LYS A 148 -15.50 -12.30 1.77
C LYS A 148 -14.92 -10.87 1.81
N ALA A 149 -14.36 -10.38 0.71
CA ALA A 149 -13.58 -9.14 0.71
C ALA A 149 -14.40 -7.91 1.10
N GLN A 150 -15.65 -7.80 0.65
CA GLN A 150 -16.50 -6.67 0.99
C GLN A 150 -16.96 -6.70 2.46
N ASP A 151 -17.24 -7.87 3.00
CA ASP A 151 -17.64 -7.98 4.41
C ASP A 151 -16.43 -7.79 5.34
N CYS A 152 -15.25 -8.27 4.95
CA CYS A 152 -13.99 -7.95 5.61
C CYS A 152 -13.74 -6.44 5.64
N LEU A 153 -13.92 -5.74 4.51
CA LEU A 153 -13.74 -4.29 4.42
C LEU A 153 -14.70 -3.55 5.35
N LYS A 154 -15.98 -3.90 5.37
CA LYS A 154 -16.97 -3.33 6.30
C LYS A 154 -16.59 -3.58 7.76
N ALA A 155 -16.12 -4.79 8.09
CA ALA A 155 -15.68 -5.11 9.44
C ALA A 155 -14.44 -4.29 9.85
N LEU A 156 -13.48 -4.09 8.96
CA LEU A 156 -12.32 -3.22 9.19
C LEU A 156 -12.76 -1.78 9.47
N HIS A 157 -13.68 -1.23 8.66
CA HIS A 157 -14.20 0.12 8.89
C HIS A 157 -14.92 0.22 10.24
N ALA A 158 -15.73 -0.77 10.63
CA ALA A 158 -16.39 -0.80 11.93
C ALA A 158 -15.42 -0.87 13.12
N LEU A 159 -14.21 -1.40 12.91
CA LEU A 159 -13.11 -1.43 13.88
C LEU A 159 -12.26 -0.15 13.87
N GLY A 160 -12.62 0.85 13.06
CA GLY A 160 -11.94 2.14 13.00
C GLY A 160 -10.80 2.24 11.98
N TYR A 161 -10.62 1.24 11.10
CA TYR A 161 -9.68 1.35 9.98
C TYR A 161 -10.37 2.01 8.78
N GLU A 162 -10.69 3.30 8.93
CA GLU A 162 -11.52 4.05 7.98
C GLU A 162 -10.89 4.13 6.58
N ASP A 163 -9.57 4.13 6.51
CA ASP A 163 -8.80 4.15 5.25
C ASP A 163 -8.61 2.77 4.62
N ALA A 164 -9.12 1.69 5.24
CA ALA A 164 -9.01 0.36 4.67
C ALA A 164 -9.68 0.31 3.29
N CYS A 165 -9.00 -0.27 2.30
CA CYS A 165 -9.47 -0.26 0.92
C CYS A 165 -9.06 -1.51 0.16
N ILE A 166 -9.89 -1.94 -0.80
CA ILE A 166 -9.51 -2.94 -1.80
C ILE A 166 -8.71 -2.22 -2.87
N ILE A 167 -7.44 -2.59 -3.02
CA ILE A 167 -6.48 -1.93 -3.91
C ILE A 167 -6.12 -2.76 -5.14
N GLY A 168 -6.69 -3.96 -5.29
CA GLY A 168 -6.38 -4.80 -6.43
C GLY A 168 -6.86 -6.23 -6.29
N ARG A 169 -6.33 -7.09 -7.15
CA ARG A 169 -6.68 -8.52 -7.19
C ARG A 169 -5.51 -9.41 -7.56
N VAL A 170 -5.57 -10.66 -7.13
CA VAL A 170 -4.64 -11.71 -7.49
C VAL A 170 -5.10 -12.36 -8.80
N ILE A 171 -4.17 -12.46 -9.75
CA ILE A 171 -4.38 -13.13 -11.04
C ILE A 171 -3.42 -14.31 -11.20
N SER A 172 -3.68 -15.17 -12.18
CA SER A 172 -2.81 -16.30 -12.48
C SER A 172 -1.42 -15.83 -12.87
N GLU A 173 -0.42 -16.60 -12.48
CA GLU A 173 0.95 -16.41 -12.95
C GLU A 173 0.96 -16.42 -14.48
N SER A 174 1.64 -15.45 -15.05
CA SER A 174 1.91 -15.37 -16.48
C SER A 174 3.40 -15.58 -16.74
N SER A 175 3.78 -15.83 -18.00
CA SER A 175 5.20 -15.90 -18.40
C SER A 175 5.95 -14.57 -18.28
N GLN A 176 5.31 -13.52 -17.77
CA GLN A 176 5.93 -12.22 -17.55
C GLN A 176 6.89 -12.26 -16.36
N ILE A 177 8.06 -11.65 -16.54
CA ILE A 177 9.11 -11.56 -15.50
C ILE A 177 8.65 -10.68 -14.32
N SER A 178 7.75 -9.74 -14.57
CA SER A 178 7.27 -8.75 -13.60
C SER A 178 5.87 -9.10 -13.14
N PRO A 179 5.66 -9.42 -11.84
CA PRO A 179 4.40 -10.00 -11.35
C PRO A 179 3.28 -8.98 -11.14
N ILE A 180 3.54 -7.68 -11.24
CA ILE A 180 2.58 -6.64 -10.90
C ILE A 180 2.20 -5.84 -12.14
N THR A 181 0.91 -5.77 -12.45
CA THR A 181 0.34 -4.85 -13.43
C THR A 181 -0.44 -3.77 -12.68
N ILE A 182 -0.17 -2.49 -12.98
CA ILE A 182 -0.87 -1.37 -12.36
C ILE A 182 -1.94 -0.86 -13.32
N LEU A 183 -3.16 -0.75 -12.82
CA LEU A 183 -4.33 -0.20 -13.53
C LEU A 183 -4.52 1.26 -13.09
N SER A 184 -4.88 2.12 -14.05
CA SER A 184 -5.19 3.54 -13.86
C SER A 184 -6.48 3.90 -14.59
#